data_f48d60142db0dec1480c833bdccfd34c
#
_entry.id   f48d60142db0dec1480c833bdccfd34c
#
_cell.length_a   1.000
_cell.length_b   1.000
_cell.length_c   1.000
_cell.angle_alpha   90.00
_cell.angle_beta   90.00
_cell.angle_gamma   90.00
#
_symmetry.space_group_name_H-M   'P 1'
#
loop_
_entity.id
_entity.type
_entity.pdbx_description
1 polymer ?
#
loop_
_entity_poly.entity_id
_entity_poly.type
_entity_poly.pdbx_seq_one_letter_code
_entity_poly.pdbx_strand_id
1 'polypeptide(L)'
;GIQQTMKFFIDTADIPQIEELMPSGLIDGVTTNPSLIAKSGKDMGETIKTICSIVSGPVSAEVTATEYDKMLEEGEYLASLAKNVAVKVPLTPAGLQTCKALREKNIMVNVTLCFSAAQALLAAKVGATFISPFVGRLDDIGEKGMDLISDIVIMYENYGFDTEVLVASVRNTQHLIDAAVIGAHVSTLPPKVIHELYKHPLTDKGLKAFLDDWAKTGQQILPK
;
A
#
# COMPACT_ATOMS: atom_id res chain seq x y z
N GLY A 1 12.78 -16.68 13.69
CA GLY A 1 12.52 -15.30 13.32
C GLY A 1 11.03 -14.98 13.35
N ILE A 2 10.72 -13.75 13.57
CA ILE A 2 9.33 -13.28 13.49
C ILE A 2 8.86 -13.42 12.06
N GLN A 3 7.83 -14.23 11.82
CA GLN A 3 7.21 -14.31 10.52
C GLN A 3 6.47 -13.00 10.28
N GLN A 4 6.91 -12.27 9.26
CA GLN A 4 6.15 -11.10 8.81
C GLN A 4 5.12 -11.55 7.79
N THR A 5 3.87 -11.18 8.01
CA THR A 5 2.82 -11.37 7.02
C THR A 5 2.91 -10.25 6.01
N MET A 6 2.72 -10.55 4.72
CA MET A 6 2.62 -9.51 3.70
C MET A 6 1.34 -8.72 3.90
N LYS A 7 1.45 -7.39 3.90
CA LYS A 7 0.31 -6.48 4.06
C LYS A 7 -0.24 -6.05 2.71
N PHE A 8 -1.55 -5.99 2.61
CA PHE A 8 -2.25 -5.44 1.45
C PHE A 8 -2.86 -4.09 1.81
N PHE A 9 -2.46 -3.05 1.09
CA PHE A 9 -3.13 -1.75 1.17
C PHE A 9 -4.00 -1.58 -0.08
N ILE A 10 -5.08 -0.80 0.05
CA ILE A 10 -5.89 -0.41 -1.11
C ILE A 10 -5.42 0.96 -1.58
N ASP A 11 -5.16 1.09 -2.88
CA ASP A 11 -4.76 2.34 -3.52
C ASP A 11 -5.99 3.04 -4.09
N THR A 12 -6.69 3.78 -3.24
CA THR A 12 -7.92 4.49 -3.62
C THR A 12 -8.32 5.51 -2.55
N ALA A 13 -9.00 6.57 -2.96
CA ALA A 13 -9.69 7.53 -2.09
C ALA A 13 -11.22 7.37 -2.16
N ASP A 14 -11.70 6.32 -2.81
CA ASP A 14 -13.13 6.02 -2.97
C ASP A 14 -13.63 5.26 -1.75
N ILE A 15 -14.33 5.98 -0.87
CA ILE A 15 -14.81 5.41 0.41
C ILE A 15 -15.74 4.20 0.20
N PRO A 16 -16.73 4.21 -0.70
CA PRO A 16 -17.55 3.02 -0.94
C PRO A 16 -16.74 1.77 -1.32
N GLN A 17 -15.69 1.90 -2.12
CA GLN A 17 -14.85 0.76 -2.48
C GLN A 17 -14.07 0.22 -1.27
N ILE A 18 -13.60 1.11 -0.39
CA ILE A 18 -12.92 0.71 0.84
C ILE A 18 -13.89 -0.05 1.75
N GLU A 19 -15.09 0.50 1.96
CA GLU A 19 -16.12 -0.12 2.80
C GLU A 19 -16.52 -1.50 2.26
N GLU A 20 -16.60 -1.66 0.95
CA GLU A 20 -16.93 -2.95 0.31
C GLU A 20 -15.85 -4.00 0.60
N LEU A 21 -14.56 -3.61 0.57
CA LEU A 21 -13.45 -4.54 0.72
C LEU A 21 -13.06 -4.86 2.16
N MET A 22 -13.39 -3.99 3.11
CA MET A 22 -13.00 -4.19 4.52
C MET A 22 -13.51 -5.50 5.13
N PRO A 23 -14.78 -5.95 4.88
CA PRO A 23 -15.25 -7.21 5.44
C PRO A 23 -14.48 -8.45 5.00
N SER A 24 -13.72 -8.37 3.91
CA SER A 24 -12.92 -9.50 3.42
C SER A 24 -11.80 -9.93 4.38
N GLY A 25 -11.38 -9.03 5.27
CA GLY A 25 -10.24 -9.26 6.15
C GLY A 25 -8.88 -9.18 5.46
N LEU A 26 -8.84 -8.80 4.17
CA LEU A 26 -7.62 -8.77 3.38
C LEU A 26 -6.87 -7.44 3.46
N ILE A 27 -7.51 -6.37 3.93
CA ILE A 27 -7.00 -5.02 3.82
C ILE A 27 -6.38 -4.56 5.14
N ASP A 28 -5.11 -4.19 5.07
CA ASP A 28 -4.31 -3.76 6.21
C ASP A 28 -4.09 -2.25 6.27
N GLY A 29 -4.38 -1.54 5.20
CA GLY A 29 -4.20 -0.09 5.12
C GLY A 29 -4.69 0.49 3.80
N VAL A 30 -4.49 1.79 3.64
CA VAL A 30 -4.93 2.52 2.44
C VAL A 30 -3.83 3.49 2.02
N THR A 31 -3.62 3.62 0.73
CA THR A 31 -2.81 4.70 0.17
C THR A 31 -3.68 5.62 -0.68
N THR A 32 -3.50 6.93 -0.48
CA THR A 32 -4.07 7.96 -1.35
C THR A 32 -2.94 8.78 -1.97
N ASN A 33 -3.26 9.60 -2.95
CA ASN A 33 -2.35 10.56 -3.55
C ASN A 33 -3.17 11.73 -4.09
N PRO A 34 -2.54 12.86 -4.49
CA PRO A 34 -3.30 14.02 -4.98
C PRO A 34 -4.22 13.72 -6.16
N SER A 35 -3.83 12.82 -7.05
CA SER A 35 -4.64 12.45 -8.21
C SER A 35 -5.91 11.69 -7.80
N LEU A 36 -5.79 10.75 -6.86
CA LEU A 36 -6.94 10.00 -6.33
C LEU A 36 -7.90 10.91 -5.55
N ILE A 37 -7.36 11.83 -4.77
CA ILE A 37 -8.17 12.82 -4.05
C ILE A 37 -8.92 13.73 -5.05
N ALA A 38 -8.23 14.23 -6.07
CA ALA A 38 -8.86 15.04 -7.11
C ALA A 38 -9.98 14.29 -7.81
N LYS A 39 -9.75 13.02 -8.15
CA LYS A 39 -10.75 12.16 -8.79
C LYS A 39 -11.99 11.95 -7.92
N SER A 40 -11.83 11.89 -6.60
CA SER A 40 -12.95 11.72 -5.69
C SER A 40 -13.90 12.92 -5.66
N GLY A 41 -13.40 14.11 -6.02
CA GLY A 41 -14.17 15.36 -5.99
C GLY A 41 -14.53 15.84 -4.59
N LYS A 42 -13.95 15.24 -3.53
CA LYS A 42 -14.26 15.54 -2.14
C LYS A 42 -13.13 16.27 -1.44
N ASP A 43 -13.44 16.90 -0.31
CA ASP A 43 -12.45 17.55 0.54
C ASP A 43 -11.44 16.55 1.07
N MET A 44 -10.15 16.88 0.96
CA MET A 44 -9.07 15.99 1.35
C MET A 44 -9.09 15.66 2.85
N GLY A 45 -9.19 16.69 3.69
CA GLY A 45 -9.14 16.50 5.15
C GLY A 45 -10.26 15.61 5.65
N GLU A 46 -11.48 15.86 5.21
CA GLU A 46 -12.65 15.05 5.58
C GLU A 46 -12.54 13.61 5.04
N THR A 47 -12.05 13.47 3.81
CA THR A 47 -11.85 12.13 3.20
C THR A 47 -10.85 11.31 3.98
N ILE A 48 -9.70 11.90 4.34
CA ILE A 48 -8.67 11.20 5.12
C ILE A 48 -9.20 10.82 6.51
N LYS A 49 -9.88 11.72 7.20
CA LYS A 49 -10.49 11.41 8.50
C LYS A 49 -11.46 10.23 8.40
N THR A 50 -12.32 10.24 7.39
CA THR A 50 -13.31 9.17 7.18
C THR A 50 -12.61 7.84 6.91
N ILE A 51 -11.63 7.81 6.01
CA ILE A 51 -10.87 6.58 5.72
C ILE A 51 -10.18 6.06 6.98
N CYS A 52 -9.55 6.95 7.76
CA CYS A 52 -8.90 6.56 9.01
C CYS A 52 -9.85 5.98 10.06
N SER A 53 -11.13 6.36 10.01
CA SER A 53 -12.16 5.79 10.92
C SER A 53 -12.63 4.40 10.48
N ILE A 54 -12.51 4.08 9.19
CA ILE A 54 -12.91 2.79 8.62
C ILE A 54 -11.78 1.76 8.74
N VAL A 55 -10.53 2.20 8.55
CA VAL A 55 -9.35 1.35 8.49
C VAL A 55 -8.48 1.61 9.72
N SER A 56 -8.14 0.56 10.46
CA SER A 56 -7.30 0.70 11.66
C SER A 56 -5.82 0.82 11.36
N GLY A 57 -5.38 0.29 10.21
CA GLY A 57 -3.98 0.34 9.78
C GLY A 57 -3.58 1.68 9.15
N PRO A 58 -2.34 1.78 8.66
CA PRO A 58 -1.84 3.02 8.10
C PRO A 58 -2.64 3.53 6.92
N VAL A 59 -2.90 4.84 6.89
CA VAL A 59 -3.56 5.54 5.78
C VAL A 59 -2.61 6.63 5.30
N SER A 60 -2.11 6.49 4.08
CA SER A 60 -1.19 7.47 3.50
C SER A 60 -1.93 8.68 2.96
N ALA A 61 -1.54 9.86 3.45
CA ALA A 61 -2.01 11.17 3.00
C ALA A 61 -0.81 12.01 2.55
N GLU A 62 -0.84 12.51 1.32
CA GLU A 62 0.32 13.11 0.68
C GLU A 62 0.30 14.64 0.72
N VAL A 63 1.47 15.21 1.04
CA VAL A 63 1.74 16.66 0.96
C VAL A 63 1.82 17.10 -0.51
N THR A 64 1.58 18.38 -0.75
CA THR A 64 1.72 18.97 -2.10
C THR A 64 2.81 20.01 -2.19
N ALA A 65 3.25 20.56 -1.07
CA ALA A 65 4.36 21.51 -1.04
C ALA A 65 5.66 20.86 -1.51
N THR A 66 6.54 21.66 -2.11
CA THR A 66 7.83 21.19 -2.64
C THR A 66 9.02 21.67 -1.82
N GLU A 67 8.83 22.64 -0.93
CA GLU A 67 9.87 23.16 -0.07
C GLU A 67 9.67 22.71 1.37
N TYR A 68 10.77 22.55 2.10
CA TYR A 68 10.80 21.95 3.42
C TYR A 68 9.85 22.58 4.43
N ASP A 69 9.93 23.91 4.64
CA ASP A 69 9.13 24.55 5.68
C ASP A 69 7.63 24.33 5.50
N LYS A 70 7.14 24.52 4.27
CA LYS A 70 5.73 24.32 3.95
C LYS A 70 5.35 22.84 3.97
N MET A 71 6.23 21.99 3.49
CA MET A 71 6.01 20.54 3.48
C MET A 71 5.88 19.99 4.90
N LEU A 72 6.74 20.43 5.81
CA LEU A 72 6.66 20.04 7.22
C LEU A 72 5.35 20.52 7.85
N GLU A 73 4.94 21.76 7.60
CA GLU A 73 3.67 22.30 8.08
C GLU A 73 2.49 21.46 7.59
N GLU A 74 2.45 21.11 6.29
CA GLU A 74 1.43 20.25 5.73
C GLU A 74 1.47 18.85 6.35
N GLY A 75 2.66 18.29 6.53
CA GLY A 75 2.82 16.97 7.13
C GLY A 75 2.32 16.90 8.56
N GLU A 76 2.63 17.90 9.38
CA GLU A 76 2.15 17.98 10.76
C GLU A 76 0.62 18.12 10.82
N TYR A 77 0.06 18.91 9.92
CA TYR A 77 -1.39 19.04 9.80
C TYR A 77 -2.06 17.70 9.44
N LEU A 78 -1.57 17.02 8.41
CA LEU A 78 -2.12 15.72 8.01
C LEU A 78 -2.02 14.70 9.15
N ALA A 79 -0.90 14.66 9.85
CA ALA A 79 -0.72 13.77 10.99
C ALA A 79 -1.70 14.07 12.14
N SER A 80 -2.17 15.31 12.26
CA SER A 80 -3.14 15.69 13.29
C SER A 80 -4.55 15.19 13.03
N LEU A 81 -4.85 14.77 11.81
CA LEU A 81 -6.20 14.34 11.40
C LEU A 81 -6.62 13.01 12.05
N ALA A 82 -5.67 12.09 12.22
CA ALA A 82 -5.91 10.81 12.88
C ALA A 82 -4.58 10.14 13.24
N LYS A 83 -4.59 9.25 14.22
CA LYS A 83 -3.38 8.57 14.72
C LYS A 83 -2.74 7.63 13.70
N ASN A 84 -3.53 7.10 12.78
CA ASN A 84 -3.06 6.14 11.79
C ASN A 84 -2.71 6.77 10.43
N VAL A 85 -2.58 8.09 10.36
CA VAL A 85 -2.07 8.74 9.16
C VAL A 85 -0.57 8.45 9.00
N ALA A 86 -0.18 7.98 7.82
CA ALA A 86 1.19 7.98 7.36
C ALA A 86 1.36 9.16 6.39
N VAL A 87 2.18 10.13 6.77
CA VAL A 87 2.39 11.31 5.91
C VAL A 87 3.23 10.88 4.71
N LYS A 88 2.71 11.14 3.51
CA LYS A 88 3.38 10.74 2.27
C LYS A 88 4.14 11.94 1.71
N VAL A 89 5.44 11.77 1.51
CA VAL A 89 6.34 12.82 1.03
C VAL A 89 7.12 12.32 -0.19
N PRO A 90 7.46 13.21 -1.14
CA PRO A 90 8.22 12.79 -2.32
C PRO A 90 9.69 12.52 -1.99
N LEU A 91 10.32 11.68 -2.80
CA LEU A 91 11.74 11.37 -2.68
C LEU A 91 12.60 12.49 -3.26
N THR A 92 12.63 13.61 -2.56
CA THR A 92 13.42 14.81 -2.87
C THR A 92 14.23 15.18 -1.64
N PRO A 93 15.24 16.04 -1.74
CA PRO A 93 15.94 16.52 -0.54
C PRO A 93 14.99 17.11 0.52
N ALA A 94 14.00 17.90 0.10
CA ALA A 94 12.99 18.45 1.02
C ALA A 94 12.12 17.35 1.63
N GLY A 95 11.72 16.36 0.83
CA GLY A 95 10.93 15.21 1.31
C GLY A 95 11.69 14.37 2.33
N LEU A 96 12.97 14.10 2.08
CA LEU A 96 13.81 13.34 3.01
C LEU A 96 14.02 14.10 4.32
N GLN A 97 14.25 15.41 4.26
CA GLN A 97 14.38 16.25 5.43
C GLN A 97 13.08 16.30 6.25
N THR A 98 11.95 16.41 5.57
CA THR A 98 10.62 16.35 6.20
C THR A 98 10.38 15.00 6.85
N CYS A 99 10.74 13.92 6.18
CA CYS A 99 10.63 12.57 6.73
C CYS A 99 11.37 12.44 8.06
N LYS A 100 12.63 12.87 8.10
CA LYS A 100 13.42 12.85 9.32
C LYS A 100 12.74 13.61 10.45
N ALA A 101 12.30 14.84 10.19
CA ALA A 101 11.64 15.68 11.19
C ALA A 101 10.34 15.06 11.73
N LEU A 102 9.51 14.50 10.85
CA LEU A 102 8.25 13.84 11.25
C LEU A 102 8.53 12.55 12.03
N ARG A 103 9.53 11.77 11.62
CA ARG A 103 9.88 10.53 12.33
C ARG A 103 10.39 10.83 13.75
N GLU A 104 11.09 11.90 13.96
CA GLU A 104 11.52 12.34 15.31
C GLU A 104 10.33 12.66 16.21
N LYS A 105 9.17 13.00 15.63
CA LYS A 105 7.91 13.22 16.36
C LYS A 105 7.05 11.96 16.44
N ASN A 106 7.60 10.81 16.05
CA ASN A 106 6.92 9.52 16.05
C ASN A 106 5.70 9.46 15.10
N ILE A 107 5.77 10.22 14.01
CA ILE A 107 4.75 10.22 12.94
C ILE A 107 5.21 9.26 11.85
N MET A 108 4.32 8.38 11.40
CA MET A 108 4.61 7.49 10.26
C MET A 108 4.81 8.30 8.98
N VAL A 109 5.80 7.91 8.18
CA VAL A 109 6.09 8.56 6.89
C VAL A 109 6.25 7.51 5.79
N ASN A 110 5.58 7.75 4.68
CA ASN A 110 5.70 6.98 3.44
C ASN A 110 6.44 7.85 2.41
N VAL A 111 7.69 7.47 2.07
CA VAL A 111 8.45 8.17 1.05
C VAL A 111 8.11 7.61 -0.31
N THR A 112 7.56 8.44 -1.19
CA THR A 112 7.01 8.03 -2.48
C THR A 112 7.85 8.52 -3.66
N LEU A 113 7.49 8.08 -4.86
CA LEU A 113 8.18 8.40 -6.12
C LEU A 113 9.62 7.89 -6.10
N CYS A 114 9.77 6.64 -5.70
CA CYS A 114 11.05 5.94 -5.70
C CYS A 114 11.19 5.12 -6.99
N PHE A 115 12.29 5.34 -7.70
CA PHE A 115 12.57 4.70 -8.98
C PHE A 115 13.98 4.12 -9.07
N SER A 116 14.75 4.15 -7.97
CA SER A 116 16.11 3.59 -7.96
C SER A 116 16.47 3.04 -6.58
N ALA A 117 17.44 2.15 -6.57
CA ALA A 117 17.99 1.58 -5.32
C ALA A 117 18.68 2.66 -4.47
N ALA A 118 19.37 3.59 -5.11
CA ALA A 118 20.01 4.71 -4.41
C ALA A 118 18.97 5.56 -3.65
N GLN A 119 17.86 5.87 -4.28
CA GLN A 119 16.76 6.60 -3.65
C GLN A 119 16.21 5.84 -2.44
N ALA A 120 15.98 4.54 -2.58
CA ALA A 120 15.46 3.71 -1.49
C ALA A 120 16.42 3.66 -0.29
N LEU A 121 17.73 3.64 -0.53
CA LEU A 121 18.72 3.68 0.53
C LEU A 121 18.64 4.99 1.32
N LEU A 122 18.46 6.13 0.64
CA LEU A 122 18.32 7.44 1.31
C LEU A 122 17.08 7.47 2.20
N ALA A 123 15.95 6.93 1.75
CA ALA A 123 14.72 6.88 2.53
C ALA A 123 14.90 6.07 3.83
N ALA A 124 15.55 4.93 3.76
CA ALA A 124 15.84 4.11 4.93
C ALA A 124 16.76 4.84 5.92
N LYS A 125 17.77 5.55 5.41
CA LYS A 125 18.71 6.30 6.27
C LYS A 125 18.05 7.42 7.07
N VAL A 126 16.99 8.02 6.57
CA VAL A 126 16.24 9.05 7.30
C VAL A 126 15.09 8.47 8.14
N GLY A 127 14.95 7.15 8.19
CA GLY A 127 14.02 6.47 9.08
C GLY A 127 12.59 6.35 8.54
N ALA A 128 12.38 6.39 7.23
CA ALA A 128 11.05 6.24 6.65
C ALA A 128 10.34 4.98 7.20
N THR A 129 9.04 5.10 7.46
CA THR A 129 8.22 3.93 7.83
C THR A 129 8.05 3.02 6.62
N PHE A 130 7.76 3.63 5.47
CA PHE A 130 7.61 2.94 4.19
C PHE A 130 8.40 3.63 3.10
N ILE A 131 8.91 2.83 2.15
CA ILE A 131 9.41 3.30 0.86
C ILE A 131 8.48 2.76 -0.22
N SER A 132 8.05 3.62 -1.14
CA SER A 132 7.12 3.26 -2.21
C SER A 132 7.79 3.30 -3.59
N PRO A 133 8.47 2.22 -4.02
CA PRO A 133 8.97 2.08 -5.39
C PRO A 133 7.82 1.78 -6.36
N PHE A 134 7.88 2.37 -7.56
CA PHE A 134 6.80 2.36 -8.55
C PHE A 134 7.10 1.36 -9.66
N VAL A 135 6.65 0.12 -9.52
CA VAL A 135 6.96 -0.95 -10.49
C VAL A 135 6.29 -0.75 -11.84
N GLY A 136 5.01 -0.35 -11.86
CA GLY A 136 4.28 -0.18 -13.12
C GLY A 136 4.84 0.94 -13.99
N ARG A 137 5.21 2.07 -13.39
CA ARG A 137 5.83 3.18 -14.12
C ARG A 137 7.20 2.82 -14.69
N LEU A 138 7.97 2.00 -13.98
CA LEU A 138 9.24 1.49 -14.50
C LEU A 138 9.01 0.55 -15.68
N ASP A 139 8.05 -0.35 -15.57
CA ASP A 139 7.67 -1.24 -16.67
C ASP A 139 7.23 -0.43 -17.90
N ASP A 140 6.52 0.69 -17.71
CA ASP A 140 6.05 1.56 -18.80
C ASP A 140 7.21 2.12 -19.65
N ILE A 141 8.40 2.31 -19.07
CA ILE A 141 9.58 2.80 -19.80
C ILE A 141 10.56 1.69 -20.18
N GLY A 142 10.14 0.43 -20.08
CA GLY A 142 10.94 -0.72 -20.52
C GLY A 142 11.93 -1.21 -19.48
N GLU A 143 11.90 -0.72 -18.25
CA GLU A 143 12.71 -1.24 -17.16
C GLU A 143 11.96 -2.35 -16.44
N LYS A 144 12.69 -3.18 -15.68
CA LYS A 144 12.08 -4.24 -14.87
C LYS A 144 11.87 -3.74 -13.45
N GLY A 145 10.64 -3.32 -13.14
CA GLY A 145 10.31 -2.80 -11.81
C GLY A 145 10.61 -3.78 -10.69
N MET A 146 10.39 -5.08 -10.91
CA MET A 146 10.65 -6.10 -9.88
C MET A 146 12.12 -6.30 -9.58
N ASP A 147 13.05 -6.03 -10.52
CA ASP A 147 14.48 -6.05 -10.23
C ASP A 147 14.83 -4.97 -9.18
N LEU A 148 14.21 -3.81 -9.27
CA LEU A 148 14.36 -2.76 -8.26
C LEU A 148 13.86 -3.23 -6.89
N ILE A 149 12.71 -3.88 -6.83
CA ILE A 149 12.16 -4.39 -5.58
C ILE A 149 13.11 -5.40 -4.94
N SER A 150 13.65 -6.31 -5.75
CA SER A 150 14.62 -7.31 -5.27
C SER A 150 15.86 -6.66 -4.67
N ASP A 151 16.41 -5.64 -5.33
CA ASP A 151 17.59 -4.92 -4.84
C ASP A 151 17.29 -4.19 -3.51
N ILE A 152 16.13 -3.55 -3.41
CA ILE A 152 15.74 -2.84 -2.18
C ILE A 152 15.60 -3.80 -1.01
N VAL A 153 14.91 -4.93 -1.21
CA VAL A 153 14.71 -5.94 -0.16
C VAL A 153 16.05 -6.46 0.32
N ILE A 154 16.96 -6.78 -0.60
CA ILE A 154 18.32 -7.26 -0.25
C ILE A 154 19.08 -6.20 0.56
N MET A 155 19.08 -4.94 0.09
CA MET A 155 19.76 -3.86 0.81
C MET A 155 19.23 -3.67 2.22
N TYR A 156 17.91 -3.69 2.36
CA TYR A 156 17.30 -3.44 3.67
C TYR A 156 17.58 -4.59 4.64
N GLU A 157 17.60 -5.82 4.15
CA GLU A 157 17.98 -6.99 4.97
C GLU A 157 19.45 -6.92 5.39
N ASN A 158 20.34 -6.51 4.47
CA ASN A 158 21.78 -6.44 4.76
C ASN A 158 22.10 -5.57 5.97
N TYR A 159 21.35 -4.51 6.18
CA TYR A 159 21.61 -3.53 7.26
C TYR A 159 20.53 -3.51 8.35
N GLY A 160 19.55 -4.39 8.24
CA GLY A 160 18.47 -4.45 9.23
C GLY A 160 17.67 -3.17 9.34
N PHE A 161 17.41 -2.49 8.22
CA PHE A 161 16.55 -1.31 8.23
C PHE A 161 15.12 -1.68 8.58
N ASP A 162 14.47 -0.84 9.42
CA ASP A 162 13.08 -1.04 9.80
C ASP A 162 12.09 -0.57 8.74
N THR A 163 12.54 0.22 7.76
CA THR A 163 11.71 0.71 6.67
C THR A 163 11.09 -0.47 5.89
N GLU A 164 9.77 -0.46 5.74
CA GLU A 164 9.07 -1.50 4.98
C GLU A 164 9.01 -1.14 3.50
N VAL A 165 9.23 -2.14 2.66
CA VAL A 165 9.12 -1.99 1.20
C VAL A 165 7.66 -2.11 0.81
N LEU A 166 7.08 -1.00 0.36
CA LEU A 166 5.69 -0.87 -0.05
C LEU A 166 5.64 -0.74 -1.58
N VAL A 167 5.38 -1.84 -2.26
CA VAL A 167 5.35 -1.87 -3.72
C VAL A 167 4.13 -1.09 -4.23
N ALA A 168 4.39 -0.07 -5.04
CA ALA A 168 3.37 0.83 -5.57
C ALA A 168 3.32 0.77 -7.10
N SER A 169 2.34 1.46 -7.69
CA SER A 169 2.10 1.45 -9.14
C SER A 169 1.88 0.03 -9.66
N VAL A 170 1.17 -0.78 -8.89
CA VAL A 170 0.82 -2.15 -9.24
C VAL A 170 -0.28 -2.14 -10.30
N ARG A 171 -0.06 -2.88 -11.37
CA ARG A 171 -0.96 -2.89 -12.54
C ARG A 171 -1.74 -4.19 -12.71
N ASN A 172 -1.27 -5.28 -12.09
CA ASN A 172 -1.83 -6.62 -12.31
C ASN A 172 -1.50 -7.54 -11.14
N THR A 173 -2.10 -8.73 -11.15
CA THR A 173 -1.89 -9.72 -10.09
C THR A 173 -0.46 -10.27 -10.07
N GLN A 174 0.20 -10.35 -11.22
CA GLN A 174 1.58 -10.85 -11.29
C GLN A 174 2.56 -9.93 -10.53
N HIS A 175 2.36 -8.62 -10.56
CA HIS A 175 3.14 -7.68 -9.75
C HIS A 175 3.08 -8.04 -8.27
N LEU A 176 1.88 -8.37 -7.75
CA LEU A 176 1.74 -8.77 -6.36
C LEU A 176 2.46 -10.08 -6.05
N ILE A 177 2.30 -11.08 -6.91
CA ILE A 177 2.94 -12.38 -6.71
C ILE A 177 4.45 -12.23 -6.71
N ASP A 178 5.01 -11.49 -7.66
CA ASP A 178 6.46 -11.25 -7.73
C ASP A 178 6.95 -10.51 -6.48
N ALA A 179 6.22 -9.51 -6.03
CA ALA A 179 6.55 -8.78 -4.80
C ALA A 179 6.56 -9.71 -3.58
N ALA A 180 5.56 -10.58 -3.47
CA ALA A 180 5.45 -11.54 -2.38
C ALA A 180 6.59 -12.57 -2.40
N VAL A 181 6.95 -13.09 -3.56
CA VAL A 181 8.05 -14.06 -3.72
C VAL A 181 9.40 -13.43 -3.36
N ILE A 182 9.60 -12.17 -3.75
CA ILE A 182 10.83 -11.43 -3.44
C ILE A 182 10.93 -11.14 -1.93
N GLY A 183 9.82 -10.99 -1.23
CA GLY A 183 9.80 -10.70 0.20
C GLY A 183 9.51 -9.24 0.53
N ALA A 184 8.86 -8.49 -0.36
CA ALA A 184 8.38 -7.14 -0.04
C ALA A 184 7.38 -7.20 1.12
N HIS A 185 7.34 -6.16 1.93
CA HIS A 185 6.55 -6.15 3.16
C HIS A 185 5.09 -5.78 2.93
N VAL A 186 4.85 -4.89 1.97
CA VAL A 186 3.53 -4.34 1.66
C VAL A 186 3.40 -4.20 0.16
N SER A 187 2.19 -4.36 -0.36
CA SER A 187 1.85 -3.91 -1.70
C SER A 187 0.56 -3.13 -1.65
N THR A 188 0.51 -1.98 -2.30
CA THR A 188 -0.73 -1.23 -2.43
C THR A 188 -1.34 -1.51 -3.80
N LEU A 189 -2.62 -1.89 -3.78
CA LEU A 189 -3.31 -2.49 -4.92
C LEU A 189 -4.53 -1.66 -5.30
N PRO A 190 -4.72 -1.38 -6.59
CA PRO A 190 -6.00 -0.88 -7.05
C PRO A 190 -7.11 -1.88 -6.69
N PRO A 191 -8.32 -1.43 -6.36
CA PRO A 191 -9.43 -2.34 -6.05
C PRO A 191 -9.66 -3.42 -7.10
N LYS A 192 -9.52 -3.08 -8.38
CA LYS A 192 -9.64 -4.03 -9.48
C LYS A 192 -8.66 -5.21 -9.36
N VAL A 193 -7.41 -4.93 -8.98
CA VAL A 193 -6.40 -5.99 -8.84
C VAL A 193 -6.76 -6.90 -7.67
N ILE A 194 -7.23 -6.33 -6.55
CA ILE A 194 -7.67 -7.14 -5.41
C ILE A 194 -8.78 -8.11 -5.83
N HIS A 195 -9.78 -7.62 -6.55
CA HIS A 195 -10.87 -8.48 -7.04
C HIS A 195 -10.40 -9.57 -8.00
N GLU A 196 -9.32 -9.37 -8.72
CA GLU A 196 -8.76 -10.36 -9.64
C GLU A 196 -7.99 -11.48 -8.94
N LEU A 197 -7.49 -11.24 -7.72
CA LEU A 197 -6.62 -12.18 -7.01
C LEU A 197 -7.27 -13.53 -6.72
N TYR A 198 -8.56 -13.55 -6.39
CA TYR A 198 -9.25 -14.78 -6.05
C TYR A 198 -9.92 -15.47 -7.25
N LYS A 199 -9.88 -14.87 -8.44
CA LYS A 199 -10.55 -15.42 -9.63
C LYS A 199 -9.68 -16.50 -10.27
N HIS A 200 -10.25 -17.67 -10.43
CA HIS A 200 -9.65 -18.77 -11.17
C HIS A 200 -10.75 -19.65 -11.77
N PRO A 201 -10.69 -19.97 -13.07
CA PRO A 201 -11.72 -20.79 -13.71
C PRO A 201 -11.90 -22.18 -13.08
N LEU A 202 -10.82 -22.76 -12.57
CA LEU A 202 -10.89 -24.09 -11.93
C LEU A 202 -11.58 -24.04 -10.57
N THR A 203 -11.55 -22.90 -9.86
CA THR A 203 -12.30 -22.74 -8.61
C THR A 203 -13.80 -22.82 -8.90
N ASP A 204 -14.26 -22.07 -9.88
CA ASP A 204 -15.69 -22.06 -10.26
C ASP A 204 -16.13 -23.42 -10.76
N LYS A 205 -15.34 -24.06 -11.61
CA LYS A 205 -15.62 -25.39 -12.16
C LYS A 205 -15.64 -26.45 -11.07
N GLY A 206 -14.66 -26.42 -10.16
CA GLY A 206 -14.56 -27.37 -9.06
C GLY A 206 -15.71 -27.20 -8.08
N LEU A 207 -16.06 -25.97 -7.73
CA LEU A 207 -17.19 -25.69 -6.84
C LEU A 207 -18.50 -26.22 -7.44
N LYS A 208 -18.74 -25.96 -8.72
CA LYS A 208 -19.93 -26.46 -9.41
C LYS A 208 -19.98 -27.98 -9.36
N ALA A 209 -18.87 -28.66 -9.64
CA ALA A 209 -18.83 -30.14 -9.63
C ALA A 209 -19.14 -30.69 -8.23
N PHE A 210 -18.56 -30.11 -7.17
CA PHE A 210 -18.82 -30.51 -5.79
C PHE A 210 -20.27 -30.30 -5.40
N LEU A 211 -20.86 -29.18 -5.77
CA LEU A 211 -22.26 -28.87 -5.46
C LEU A 211 -23.22 -29.78 -6.23
N ASP A 212 -22.93 -30.11 -7.49
CA ASP A 212 -23.72 -31.06 -8.28
C ASP A 212 -23.69 -32.45 -7.61
N ASP A 213 -22.53 -32.91 -7.17
CA ASP A 213 -22.40 -34.20 -6.48
C ASP A 213 -23.09 -34.21 -5.13
N TRP A 214 -22.96 -33.13 -4.36
CA TRP A 214 -23.62 -32.97 -3.07
C TRP A 214 -25.15 -33.02 -3.21
N ALA A 215 -25.68 -32.31 -4.22
CA ALA A 215 -27.12 -32.28 -4.46
C ALA A 215 -27.73 -33.69 -4.65
N LYS A 216 -26.95 -34.62 -5.22
CA LYS A 216 -27.41 -36.01 -5.43
C LYS A 216 -27.63 -36.77 -4.13
N THR A 217 -27.01 -36.35 -3.03
CA THR A 217 -27.18 -37.01 -1.74
C THR A 217 -28.50 -36.67 -1.04
N GLY A 218 -29.14 -35.58 -1.44
CA GLY A 218 -30.35 -35.08 -0.76
C GLY A 218 -30.08 -34.54 0.66
N GLN A 219 -28.82 -34.46 1.08
CA GLN A 219 -28.44 -33.99 2.42
C GLN A 219 -28.32 -32.48 2.52
N GLN A 220 -28.31 -32.00 3.74
CA GLN A 220 -27.96 -30.62 4.09
C GLN A 220 -26.96 -30.63 5.27
N ILE A 221 -26.09 -29.63 5.33
CA ILE A 221 -25.07 -29.54 6.40
C ILE A 221 -25.72 -29.16 7.72
N LEU A 222 -26.59 -28.17 7.70
CA LEU A 222 -27.20 -27.67 8.92
C LEU A 222 -28.23 -28.68 9.44
N PRO A 223 -28.33 -28.90 10.79
CA PRO A 223 -29.35 -29.75 11.36
C PRO A 223 -30.74 -29.16 11.10
N LYS A 224 -31.73 -30.03 10.99
CA LYS A 224 -33.14 -29.62 10.86
C LYS A 224 -33.66 -29.01 12.13
#